data_05f00e1a5f1bb21128e672a807c5843f
#
_entry.id   05f00e1a5f1bb21128e672a807c5843f
#
_cell.length_a   1.000
_cell.length_b   1.000
_cell.length_c   1.000
_cell.angle_alpha   90.00
_cell.angle_beta   90.00
_cell.angle_gamma   90.00
#
_symmetry.space_group_name_H-M   'P 1'
#
loop_
_entity.id
_entity.type
_entity.pdbx_description
1 polymer ?
#
loop_
_entity_poly.entity_id
_entity_poly.type
_entity_poly.pdbx_seq_one_letter_code
_entity_poly.pdbx_strand_id
1 'polypeptide(L)'
;MSMKVVQLTSDYEMKPFDCGDTELNGFLLNEAKAFSKNRLANTFLICDGDVIIGYFSLFNDKISKQEVSKAVWRKIKKLFPHSKHFGSYPAVKIGRFAIALQYRNCGMERKMMVVLQYRLKKRN
;
A
#
# COMPACT_ATOMS: atom_id res chain seq x y z
N MET A 1 13.11 -15.37 6.64
CA MET A 1 11.92 -14.49 6.75
C MET A 1 10.75 -15.11 6.00
N SER A 2 9.61 -15.19 6.65
CA SER A 2 8.41 -15.73 6.05
C SER A 2 7.41 -14.60 5.83
N MET A 3 7.26 -14.19 4.57
CA MET A 3 6.38 -13.09 4.22
C MET A 3 4.98 -13.59 3.89
N LYS A 4 3.98 -12.93 4.47
CA LYS A 4 2.59 -13.18 4.14
C LYS A 4 1.92 -11.87 3.70
N VAL A 5 1.03 -11.98 2.73
CA VAL A 5 0.19 -10.87 2.32
C VAL A 5 -1.17 -11.06 2.96
N VAL A 6 -1.60 -10.07 3.74
CA VAL A 6 -2.86 -10.14 4.48
C VAL A 6 -3.73 -8.97 4.05
N GLN A 7 -4.95 -9.24 3.60
CA GLN A 7 -5.89 -8.17 3.33
C GLN A 7 -6.47 -7.68 4.65
N LEU A 8 -6.38 -6.38 4.87
CA LEU A 8 -6.89 -5.78 6.11
C LEU A 8 -8.41 -5.84 6.14
N THR A 9 -8.93 -6.37 7.24
CA THR A 9 -10.37 -6.41 7.51
C THR A 9 -10.65 -5.69 8.82
N SER A 10 -11.92 -5.41 9.09
CA SER A 10 -12.29 -4.75 10.35
C SER A 10 -11.97 -5.61 11.57
N ASP A 11 -11.84 -6.92 11.38
CA ASP A 11 -11.54 -7.85 12.48
C ASP A 11 -10.05 -7.98 12.78
N TYR A 12 -9.20 -7.41 11.94
CA TYR A 12 -7.76 -7.55 12.10
C TYR A 12 -7.30 -6.83 13.36
N GLU A 13 -6.52 -7.52 14.20
CA GLU A 13 -5.91 -6.90 15.36
C GLU A 13 -4.66 -6.15 14.95
N MET A 14 -4.75 -4.82 14.93
CA MET A 14 -3.68 -3.98 14.39
C MET A 14 -2.41 -4.08 15.24
N LYS A 15 -1.28 -4.24 14.56
CA LYS A 15 0.04 -4.26 15.17
C LYS A 15 0.71 -2.90 15.02
N PRO A 16 1.73 -2.61 15.82
CA PRO A 16 2.47 -1.35 15.66
C PRO A 16 3.10 -1.24 14.28
N PHE A 17 3.14 -0.01 13.77
CA PHE A 17 3.76 0.25 12.48
C PHE A 17 4.33 1.66 12.45
N ASP A 18 5.56 1.78 11.96
CA ASP A 18 6.22 3.08 11.81
C ASP A 18 7.08 3.07 10.55
N CYS A 19 6.67 3.88 9.58
CA CYS A 19 7.43 4.06 8.35
C CYS A 19 8.18 5.40 8.32
N GLY A 20 8.11 6.17 9.42
CA GLY A 20 8.73 7.47 9.50
C GLY A 20 7.88 8.61 8.96
N ASP A 21 6.71 8.32 8.44
CA ASP A 21 5.77 9.32 7.90
C ASP A 21 4.50 9.29 8.72
N THR A 22 4.23 10.37 9.43
CA THR A 22 3.09 10.46 10.34
C THR A 22 1.75 10.22 9.64
N GLU A 23 1.60 10.76 8.44
CA GLU A 23 0.36 10.59 7.67
C GLU A 23 0.14 9.14 7.28
N LEU A 24 1.18 8.48 6.77
CA LEU A 24 1.07 7.09 6.36
C LEU A 24 0.87 6.16 7.55
N ASN A 25 1.55 6.42 8.66
CA ASN A 25 1.31 5.67 9.90
C ASN A 25 -0.12 5.85 10.38
N GLY A 26 -0.58 7.10 10.40
CA GLY A 26 -1.92 7.43 10.87
C GLY A 26 -3.00 6.79 10.03
N PHE A 27 -2.82 6.77 8.72
CA PHE A 27 -3.80 6.11 7.86
C PHE A 27 -3.94 4.63 8.22
N LEU A 28 -2.82 3.91 8.29
CA LEU A 28 -2.88 2.48 8.58
C LEU A 28 -3.50 2.19 9.93
N LEU A 29 -3.04 2.93 10.95
CA LEU A 29 -3.43 2.63 12.32
C LEU A 29 -4.84 3.10 12.68
N ASN A 30 -5.33 4.16 12.03
CA ASN A 30 -6.58 4.81 12.44
C ASN A 30 -7.67 4.84 11.37
N GLU A 31 -7.33 4.72 10.09
CA GLU A 31 -8.29 4.97 9.02
C GLU A 31 -8.51 3.79 8.06
N ALA A 32 -7.50 2.95 7.88
CA ALA A 32 -7.54 1.93 6.84
C ALA A 32 -8.70 0.96 6.99
N LYS A 33 -9.04 0.58 8.22
CA LYS A 33 -10.15 -0.33 8.46
C LYS A 33 -11.48 0.28 8.01
N ALA A 34 -11.69 1.56 8.32
CA ALA A 34 -12.91 2.25 7.92
C ALA A 34 -13.00 2.37 6.41
N PHE A 35 -11.87 2.65 5.75
CA PHE A 35 -11.83 2.71 4.29
C PHE A 35 -12.19 1.36 3.68
N SER A 36 -11.71 0.28 4.26
CA SER A 36 -12.05 -1.07 3.81
C SER A 36 -13.54 -1.37 4.00
N LYS A 37 -14.06 -1.06 5.18
CA LYS A 37 -15.46 -1.28 5.51
C LYS A 37 -16.39 -0.51 4.59
N ASN A 38 -16.03 0.72 4.25
CA ASN A 38 -16.85 1.59 3.41
C ASN A 38 -16.56 1.41 1.92
N ARG A 39 -15.75 0.43 1.56
CA ARG A 39 -15.41 0.10 0.17
C ARG A 39 -14.75 1.25 -0.58
N LEU A 40 -14.01 2.09 0.13
CA LEU A 40 -13.27 3.19 -0.47
C LEU A 40 -11.90 2.73 -0.96
N ALA A 41 -11.25 1.89 -0.17
CA ALA A 41 -9.95 1.35 -0.53
C ALA A 41 -9.72 0.03 0.20
N ASN A 42 -8.99 -0.87 -0.45
CA ASN A 42 -8.55 -2.11 0.16
C ASN A 42 -7.09 -1.99 0.53
N THR A 43 -6.76 -2.30 1.77
CA THR A 43 -5.39 -2.24 2.28
C THR A 43 -4.85 -3.64 2.45
N PHE A 44 -3.62 -3.84 1.96
CA PHE A 44 -2.92 -5.12 2.06
C PHE A 44 -1.66 -4.92 2.88
N LEU A 45 -1.48 -5.79 3.86
CA LEU A 45 -0.32 -5.78 4.74
C LEU A 45 0.65 -6.86 4.30
N ILE A 46 1.93 -6.55 4.31
CA ILE A 46 2.97 -7.54 4.14
C ILE A 46 3.57 -7.76 5.53
N CYS A 47 3.47 -8.98 6.02
CA CYS A 47 3.82 -9.31 7.39
C CYS A 47 4.86 -10.43 7.47
N ASP A 48 5.70 -10.36 8.49
CA ASP A 48 6.55 -11.46 8.93
C ASP A 48 6.13 -11.77 10.35
N GLY A 49 5.32 -12.84 10.50
CA GLY A 49 4.69 -13.13 11.79
C GLY A 49 3.78 -11.98 12.22
N ASP A 50 4.04 -11.44 13.42
CA ASP A 50 3.28 -10.33 13.97
C ASP A 50 3.83 -8.96 13.59
N VAL A 51 4.87 -8.92 12.76
CA VAL A 51 5.51 -7.66 12.37
C VAL A 51 5.02 -7.24 11.01
N ILE A 52 4.50 -6.01 10.92
CA ILE A 52 4.11 -5.43 9.65
C ILE A 52 5.35 -4.84 8.98
N ILE A 53 5.74 -5.44 7.85
CA ILE A 53 6.88 -4.97 7.07
C ILE A 53 6.49 -3.73 6.28
N GLY A 54 5.28 -3.72 5.75
CA GLY A 54 4.79 -2.61 4.96
C GLY A 54 3.35 -2.81 4.56
N TYR A 55 2.79 -1.82 3.89
CA TYR A 55 1.43 -1.93 3.37
C TYR A 55 1.25 -1.12 2.10
N PHE A 56 0.21 -1.46 1.36
CA PHE A 56 -0.26 -0.60 0.28
C PHE A 56 -1.79 -0.62 0.27
N SER A 57 -2.37 0.48 -0.22
CA SER A 57 -3.81 0.61 -0.35
C SER A 57 -4.18 0.84 -1.79
N LEU A 58 -5.20 0.14 -2.26
CA LEU A 58 -5.73 0.28 -3.61
C LEU A 58 -7.12 0.90 -3.53
N PHE A 59 -7.31 2.02 -4.24
CA PHE A 59 -8.62 2.64 -4.30
C PHE A 59 -9.59 1.79 -5.13
N ASN A 60 -10.86 1.90 -4.79
CA ASN A 60 -11.90 1.32 -5.61
C ASN A 60 -11.97 2.02 -6.97
N ASP A 61 -12.55 1.33 -7.95
CA ASP A 61 -12.67 1.84 -9.31
C ASP A 61 -13.43 3.17 -9.39
N LYS A 62 -14.28 3.43 -8.40
CA LYS A 62 -15.09 4.65 -8.36
C LYS A 62 -14.33 5.87 -7.88
N ILE A 63 -13.12 5.70 -7.34
CA ILE A 63 -12.33 6.80 -6.83
C ILE A 63 -11.40 7.30 -7.94
N SER A 64 -11.45 8.61 -8.21
CA SER A 64 -10.64 9.19 -9.26
C SER A 64 -9.18 9.30 -8.85
N LYS A 65 -8.29 9.37 -9.85
CA LYS A 65 -6.86 9.53 -9.60
C LYS A 65 -6.53 10.83 -8.88
N GLN A 66 -7.40 11.81 -8.94
CA GLN A 66 -7.19 13.09 -8.26
C GLN A 66 -7.14 12.95 -6.75
N GLU A 67 -7.68 11.85 -6.23
CA GLU A 67 -7.68 11.60 -4.80
C GLU A 67 -6.42 10.88 -4.32
N VAL A 68 -5.56 10.49 -5.24
CA VAL A 68 -4.25 9.94 -4.89
C VAL A 68 -3.34 11.09 -4.48
N SER A 69 -2.75 11.00 -3.30
CA SER A 69 -1.91 12.09 -2.82
C SER A 69 -0.67 12.26 -3.71
N LYS A 70 -0.22 13.51 -3.84
CA LYS A 70 0.96 13.83 -4.64
C LYS A 70 2.21 13.15 -4.08
N ALA A 71 2.29 13.01 -2.76
CA ALA A 71 3.43 12.37 -2.12
C ALA A 71 3.52 10.88 -2.50
N VAL A 72 2.38 10.18 -2.49
CA VAL A 72 2.32 8.78 -2.89
C VAL A 72 2.68 8.64 -4.37
N TRP A 73 2.13 9.52 -5.21
CA TRP A 73 2.41 9.48 -6.64
C TRP A 73 3.90 9.65 -6.93
N ARG A 74 4.55 10.59 -6.23
CA ARG A 74 5.99 10.81 -6.38
C ARG A 74 6.80 9.58 -5.96
N LYS A 75 6.39 8.93 -4.87
CA LYS A 75 7.04 7.71 -4.40
C LYS A 75 6.96 6.59 -5.45
N ILE A 76 5.80 6.42 -6.04
CA ILE A 76 5.59 5.40 -7.06
C ILE A 76 6.46 5.69 -8.28
N LYS A 77 6.49 6.92 -8.73
CA LYS A 77 7.33 7.30 -9.87
C LYS A 77 8.80 7.04 -9.63
N LYS A 78 9.26 7.25 -8.40
CA LYS A 78 10.65 7.05 -8.03
C LYS A 78 11.05 5.58 -8.07
N LEU A 79 10.13 4.70 -7.71
CA LEU A 79 10.36 3.26 -7.68
C LEU A 79 10.30 2.63 -9.07
N PHE A 80 9.65 3.29 -10.02
CA PHE A 80 9.52 2.81 -11.39
C PHE A 80 10.07 3.85 -12.36
N PRO A 81 11.33 3.70 -12.81
CA PRO A 81 11.93 4.66 -13.73
C PRO A 81 11.16 4.84 -15.04
N HIS A 82 10.40 3.83 -15.44
CA HIS A 82 9.61 3.90 -16.66
C HIS A 82 8.15 4.25 -16.37
N SER A 83 7.96 5.23 -15.50
CA SER A 83 6.65 5.61 -14.98
C SER A 83 5.69 6.16 -16.03
N LYS A 84 6.16 6.50 -17.22
CA LYS A 84 5.29 6.96 -18.30
C LYS A 84 4.19 5.96 -18.64
N HIS A 85 4.41 4.69 -18.31
CA HIS A 85 3.41 3.65 -18.53
C HIS A 85 2.30 3.68 -17.49
N PHE A 86 2.51 4.39 -16.39
CA PHE A 86 1.51 4.45 -15.32
C PHE A 86 0.29 5.29 -15.67
N GLY A 87 0.43 6.24 -16.59
CA GLY A 87 -0.68 7.10 -16.97
C GLY A 87 -1.89 6.35 -17.52
N SER A 88 -1.67 5.19 -18.13
CA SER A 88 -2.73 4.37 -18.70
C SER A 88 -3.00 3.11 -17.89
N TYR A 89 -2.51 3.06 -16.65
CA TYR A 89 -2.51 1.85 -15.85
C TYR A 89 -3.33 1.95 -14.60
N PRO A 90 -3.69 0.79 -14.01
CA PRO A 90 -4.29 0.76 -12.68
C PRO A 90 -3.46 1.41 -11.58
N ALA A 91 -2.24 1.84 -11.87
CA ALA A 91 -1.42 2.56 -10.88
C ALA A 91 -2.12 3.78 -10.31
N VAL A 92 -3.03 4.39 -11.07
CA VAL A 92 -3.82 5.52 -10.58
C VAL A 92 -4.74 5.11 -9.42
N LYS A 93 -4.94 3.83 -9.22
CA LYS A 93 -5.75 3.31 -8.12
C LYS A 93 -4.95 3.11 -6.84
N ILE A 94 -3.62 3.25 -6.89
CA ILE A 94 -2.78 3.10 -5.71
C ILE A 94 -2.90 4.35 -4.87
N GLY A 95 -3.44 4.20 -3.66
CA GLY A 95 -3.62 5.32 -2.77
C GLY A 95 -2.43 5.55 -1.86
N ARG A 96 -1.87 4.48 -1.30
CA ARG A 96 -0.77 4.58 -0.34
C ARG A 96 0.17 3.40 -0.46
N PHE A 97 1.43 3.64 -0.09
CA PHE A 97 2.48 2.63 -0.11
C PHE A 97 3.51 3.01 0.93
N ALA A 98 3.80 2.11 1.87
CA ALA A 98 4.71 2.42 2.96
C ALA A 98 5.47 1.19 3.41
N ILE A 99 6.71 1.39 3.85
CA ILE A 99 7.56 0.34 4.38
C ILE A 99 8.06 0.77 5.74
N ALA A 100 8.02 -0.15 6.71
CA ALA A 100 8.50 0.10 8.05
C ALA A 100 9.98 0.49 8.01
N LEU A 101 10.38 1.40 8.90
CA LEU A 101 11.74 1.93 8.94
C LEU A 101 12.79 0.85 8.98
N GLN A 102 12.57 -0.19 9.77
CA GLN A 102 13.55 -1.27 9.96
C GLN A 102 13.75 -2.14 8.72
N TYR A 103 12.88 -2.01 7.73
CA TYR A 103 12.96 -2.80 6.49
C TYR A 103 13.35 -1.96 5.28
N ARG A 104 13.71 -0.71 5.49
CA ARG A 104 14.17 0.13 4.40
C ARG A 104 15.54 -0.29 3.90
N ASN A 105 15.81 -0.06 2.62
CA ASN A 105 17.09 -0.30 1.98
C ASN A 105 17.55 -1.76 2.03
N CYS A 106 16.60 -2.68 2.14
CA CYS A 106 16.89 -4.12 2.11
C CYS A 106 16.20 -4.85 0.95
N GLY A 107 15.80 -4.13 -0.07
CA GLY A 107 15.15 -4.73 -1.23
C GLY A 107 13.67 -5.03 -1.05
N MET A 108 13.10 -4.70 0.10
CA MET A 108 11.71 -5.01 0.40
C MET A 108 10.75 -4.23 -0.47
N GLU A 109 11.15 -3.01 -0.86
CA GLU A 109 10.29 -2.18 -1.71
C GLU A 109 10.00 -2.84 -3.04
N ARG A 110 11.02 -3.46 -3.65
CA ARG A 110 10.82 -4.19 -4.91
C ARG A 110 9.89 -5.37 -4.72
N LYS A 111 10.07 -6.12 -3.64
CA LYS A 111 9.22 -7.27 -3.37
C LYS A 111 7.78 -6.84 -3.20
N MET A 112 7.53 -5.75 -2.47
CA MET A 112 6.20 -5.22 -2.29
C MET A 112 5.58 -4.74 -3.59
N MET A 113 6.38 -4.13 -4.46
CA MET A 113 5.86 -3.69 -5.75
C MET A 113 5.45 -4.86 -6.65
N VAL A 114 6.16 -5.97 -6.59
CA VAL A 114 5.77 -7.17 -7.31
C VAL A 114 4.42 -7.68 -6.80
N VAL A 115 4.24 -7.72 -5.49
CA VAL A 115 2.97 -8.13 -4.88
C VAL A 115 1.84 -7.19 -5.31
N LEU A 116 2.11 -5.89 -5.27
CA LEU A 116 1.12 -4.88 -5.65
C LEU A 116 0.69 -5.07 -7.11
N GLN A 117 1.65 -5.25 -8.03
CA GLN A 117 1.34 -5.48 -9.44
C GLN A 117 0.50 -6.73 -9.65
N TYR A 118 0.82 -7.78 -8.93
CA TYR A 118 0.04 -9.01 -9.00
C TYR A 118 -1.40 -8.78 -8.57
N ARG A 119 -1.60 -8.03 -7.49
CA ARG A 119 -2.94 -7.72 -7.01
C ARG A 119 -3.72 -6.85 -8.00
N LEU A 120 -3.04 -5.89 -8.63
CA LEU A 120 -3.69 -5.06 -9.63
C LEU A 120 -4.16 -5.87 -10.83
N LYS A 121 -3.35 -6.81 -11.28
CA LYS A 121 -3.73 -7.70 -12.39
C LYS A 121 -4.91 -8.57 -12.03
N LYS A 122 -4.95 -9.07 -10.81
CA LYS A 122 -6.05 -9.91 -10.36
C LYS A 122 -7.38 -9.18 -10.31
N ARG A 123 -7.36 -7.87 -10.09
CA ARG A 123 -8.58 -7.09 -10.01
C ARG A 123 -9.21 -6.86 -11.38
N ASN A 124 -8.43 -6.96 -12.41
CA ASN A 124 -8.89 -6.79 -13.77
C ASN A 124 -9.23 -8.15 -14.39
#